data_c180e4eefcb8176fdf091266d4fba7f2
#
_entry.id   c180e4eefcb8176fdf091266d4fba7f2
#
_cell.length_a   1.000
_cell.length_b   1.000
_cell.length_c   1.000
_cell.angle_alpha   90.00
_cell.angle_beta   90.00
_cell.angle_gamma   90.00
#
_symmetry.space_group_name_H-M   'P 1'
#
loop_
_entity.id
_entity.type
_entity.pdbx_description
1 polymer ?
#
loop_
_entity_poly.entity_id
_entity_poly.type
_entity_poly.pdbx_seq_one_letter_code
_entity_poly.pdbx_strand_id
1 'polypeptide(L)'
;MRKLLIAILIFPILSYGEKTPSQCDNVREFARIIMQARQLGGPLAEIYSDDGPEIARVIVLSAWQNRVYKTRTGKSMAISTFSDAWEVECIKRIGL
;
A
#
# COMPACT_ATOMS: atom_id res chain seq x y z
N MET A 1 -15.39 14.48 -33.63
CA MET A 1 -15.14 14.06 -33.22
C MET A 1 -14.82 13.74 -32.66
N ARG A 2 -14.92 13.67 -32.71
CA ARG A 2 -14.73 13.16 -32.12
C ARG A 2 -14.40 12.74 -31.35
N LYS A 3 -14.52 12.76 -31.23
CA LYS A 3 -14.25 12.22 -30.41
C LYS A 3 -14.05 11.98 -29.51
N LEU A 4 -14.29 12.24 -29.68
CA LEU A 4 -14.12 11.90 -28.76
C LEU A 4 -14.16 11.56 -28.05
N LEU A 5 -14.52 11.67 -28.39
CA LEU A 5 -14.57 11.21 -27.68
C LEU A 5 -14.25 10.65 -26.91
N ILE A 6 -14.29 10.67 -27.19
CA ILE A 6 -14.03 10.08 -26.48
C ILE A 6 -13.57 9.81 -25.46
N ALA A 7 -13.70 10.10 -25.60
CA ALA A 7 -13.34 9.84 -24.75
C ALA A 7 -13.42 9.72 -23.83
N ILE A 8 -13.71 9.94 -24.03
CA ILE A 8 -13.85 9.79 -23.12
C ILE A 8 -13.91 9.19 -22.45
N LEU A 9 -14.16 9.02 -22.93
CA LEU A 9 -14.30 8.39 -22.39
C LEU A 9 -13.87 7.87 -21.55
N ILE A 10 -13.70 7.93 -21.71
CA ILE A 10 -13.37 7.56 -21.01
C ILE A 10 -13.12 7.46 -20.07
N PHE A 11 -13.44 7.84 -19.89
CA PHE A 11 -13.32 7.86 -18.97
C PHE A 11 -13.66 7.75 -18.18
N PRO A 12 -14.17 7.74 -18.38
CA PRO A 12 -14.59 7.79 -17.51
C PRO A 12 -14.45 7.00 -16.76
N ILE A 13 -14.56 6.67 -16.81
CA ILE A 13 -14.39 5.90 -16.24
C ILE A 13 -13.55 5.79 -15.39
N LEU A 14 -13.24 6.17 -15.20
CA LEU A 14 -12.52 6.23 -14.43
C LEU A 14 -12.69 6.81 -13.49
N SER A 15 -13.06 7.27 -13.47
CA SER A 15 -13.18 8.01 -12.57
C SER A 15 -13.89 7.55 -11.65
N TYR A 16 -14.88 7.37 -11.67
CA TYR A 16 -15.52 6.96 -10.69
C TYR A 16 -14.76 6.11 -9.91
N GLY A 17 -13.85 5.98 -10.15
CA GLY A 17 -13.30 5.20 -9.38
C GLY A 17 -12.78 5.51 -8.15
N GLU A 18 -13.21 6.40 -7.57
CA GLU A 18 -12.64 6.77 -6.44
C GLU A 18 -12.60 5.76 -5.41
N LYS A 19 -13.52 4.88 -5.36
CA LYS A 19 -13.47 3.81 -4.40
C LYS A 19 -13.02 2.56 -5.07
N THR A 20 -12.14 2.69 -6.02
CA THR A 20 -11.75 1.52 -6.76
C THR A 20 -10.65 0.79 -6.07
N PRO A 21 -10.41 -0.45 -6.47
CA PRO A 21 -9.29 -1.21 -5.96
C PRO A 21 -7.94 -0.55 -6.20
N SER A 22 -7.83 0.37 -7.16
CA SER A 22 -6.55 1.00 -7.42
C SER A 22 -6.06 1.83 -6.24
N GLN A 23 -6.96 2.39 -5.45
CA GLN A 23 -6.54 3.05 -4.23
C GLN A 23 -5.91 2.07 -3.26
N CYS A 24 -6.48 0.90 -3.15
CA CYS A 24 -5.98 -0.11 -2.25
C CYS A 24 -4.74 -0.79 -2.81
N ASP A 25 -4.56 -0.79 -4.13
CA ASP A 25 -3.32 -1.23 -4.72
C ASP A 25 -2.17 -0.33 -4.30
N ASN A 26 -2.42 0.97 -4.21
CA ASN A 26 -1.41 1.90 -3.76
C ASN A 26 -1.04 1.69 -2.30
N VAL A 27 -2.03 1.41 -1.46
CA VAL A 27 -1.78 1.10 -0.06
C VAL A 27 -0.97 -0.18 0.05
N ARG A 28 -1.32 -1.19 -0.74
CA ARG A 28 -0.62 -2.45 -0.75
C ARG A 28 0.84 -2.27 -1.16
N GLU A 29 1.07 -1.49 -2.20
CA GLU A 29 2.42 -1.26 -2.68
C GLU A 29 3.25 -0.49 -1.66
N PHE A 30 2.66 0.50 -1.01
CA PHE A 30 3.34 1.24 0.03
C PHE A 30 3.71 0.30 1.18
N ALA A 31 2.76 -0.53 1.62
CA ALA A 31 3.02 -1.48 2.70
C ALA A 31 4.11 -2.46 2.32
N ARG A 32 4.12 -2.90 1.06
CA ARG A 32 5.13 -3.82 0.59
C ARG A 32 6.53 -3.20 0.69
N ILE A 33 6.65 -1.97 0.24
CA ILE A 33 7.94 -1.28 0.27
C ILE A 33 8.41 -1.07 1.70
N ILE A 34 7.49 -0.70 2.57
CA ILE A 34 7.84 -0.44 3.97
C ILE A 34 8.30 -1.73 4.68
N MET A 35 7.55 -2.83 4.49
CA MET A 35 7.95 -4.08 5.12
C MET A 35 9.25 -4.60 4.51
N GLN A 36 9.47 -4.35 3.23
CA GLN A 36 10.74 -4.71 2.60
C GLN A 36 11.89 -3.98 3.29
N ALA A 37 11.73 -2.69 3.55
CA ALA A 37 12.76 -1.93 4.26
C ALA A 37 13.00 -2.50 5.65
N ARG A 38 11.93 -2.89 6.33
CA ARG A 38 12.07 -3.52 7.66
C ARG A 38 12.86 -4.81 7.57
N GLN A 39 12.54 -5.65 6.60
CA GLN A 39 13.20 -6.95 6.47
C GLN A 39 14.66 -6.81 6.04
N LEU A 40 15.00 -5.70 5.40
CA LEU A 40 16.40 -5.43 5.04
C LEU A 40 17.19 -4.81 6.18
N GLY A 41 16.53 -4.54 7.30
CA GLY A 41 17.23 -4.01 8.47
C GLY A 41 17.34 -2.51 8.52
N GLY A 42 16.56 -1.80 7.72
CA GLY A 42 16.60 -0.34 7.75
C GLY A 42 16.11 0.21 9.08
N PRO A 43 16.66 1.34 9.51
CA PRO A 43 16.25 1.93 10.78
C PRO A 43 14.92 2.68 10.64
N LEU A 44 14.08 2.56 11.66
CA LEU A 44 12.79 3.21 11.69
C LEU A 44 12.92 4.72 11.47
N ALA A 45 13.94 5.32 12.07
CA ALA A 45 14.07 6.77 12.03
C ALA A 45 14.22 7.33 10.61
N GLU A 46 14.72 6.50 9.68
CA GLU A 46 14.88 6.96 8.30
C GLU A 46 13.60 6.82 7.49
N ILE A 47 12.65 6.06 8.00
CA ILE A 47 11.42 5.77 7.27
C ILE A 47 10.24 6.56 7.83
N TYR A 48 10.23 6.72 9.16
CA TYR A 48 9.09 7.33 9.82
C TYR A 48 9.11 8.84 9.70
N SER A 49 7.96 9.43 9.42
CA SER A 49 7.82 10.88 9.36
C SER A 49 6.55 11.28 10.11
N ASP A 50 6.70 12.21 11.03
CA ASP A 50 5.55 12.74 11.76
C ASP A 50 4.65 13.57 10.87
N ASP A 51 5.19 14.07 9.75
CA ASP A 51 4.46 14.97 8.88
C ASP A 51 3.63 14.24 7.82
N GLY A 52 3.77 12.95 7.74
CA GLY A 52 3.07 12.18 6.71
C GLY A 52 1.61 11.95 7.06
N PRO A 53 0.85 11.41 6.10
CA PRO A 53 -0.53 11.03 6.38
C PRO A 53 -0.61 10.01 7.50
N GLU A 54 -1.69 10.04 8.23
CA GLU A 54 -1.84 9.13 9.36
C GLU A 54 -1.72 7.68 8.95
N ILE A 55 -2.34 7.32 7.82
CA ILE A 55 -2.29 5.93 7.37
C ILE A 55 -0.85 5.49 7.10
N ALA A 56 -0.03 6.38 6.54
CA ALA A 56 1.35 6.05 6.27
C ALA A 56 2.12 5.81 7.57
N ARG A 57 1.88 6.65 8.57
CA ARG A 57 2.55 6.46 9.86
C ARG A 57 2.17 5.15 10.51
N VAL A 58 0.88 4.81 10.45
CA VAL A 58 0.40 3.57 11.04
C VAL A 58 1.03 2.36 10.35
N ILE A 59 1.11 2.41 9.03
CA ILE A 59 1.70 1.30 8.29
C ILE A 59 3.18 1.13 8.66
N VAL A 60 3.91 2.24 8.74
CA VAL A 60 5.33 2.17 9.10
C VAL A 60 5.52 1.59 10.49
N LEU A 61 4.78 2.09 11.48
CA LEU A 61 4.91 1.59 12.84
C LEU A 61 4.51 0.13 12.94
N SER A 62 3.48 -0.24 12.20
CA SER A 62 3.02 -1.63 12.18
C SER A 62 4.09 -2.56 11.62
N ALA A 63 4.79 -2.12 10.58
CA ALA A 63 5.84 -2.93 10.00
C ALA A 63 6.96 -3.18 11.00
N TRP A 64 7.32 -2.15 11.78
CA TRP A 64 8.42 -2.30 12.72
C TRP A 64 8.05 -3.13 13.95
N GLN A 65 6.77 -3.44 14.14
CA GLN A 65 6.37 -4.40 15.16
C GLN A 65 6.58 -5.82 14.73
N ASN A 66 6.85 -6.04 13.45
CA ASN A 66 7.13 -7.37 12.93
C ASN A 66 8.62 -7.69 13.11
N ARG A 67 8.91 -8.98 13.28
CA ARG A 67 10.28 -9.40 13.41
C ARG A 67 10.97 -9.40 12.05
N VAL A 68 12.28 -9.33 12.07
CA VAL A 68 13.09 -9.51 10.87
C VAL A 68 13.41 -11.00 10.77
N TYR A 69 13.01 -11.59 9.66
CA TYR A 69 13.26 -13.02 9.44
C TYR A 69 14.65 -13.23 8.88
N LYS A 70 15.17 -14.41 9.09
CA LYS A 70 16.54 -14.70 8.69
C LYS A 70 16.64 -15.30 7.30
N THR A 71 15.57 -15.94 6.82
CA THR A 71 15.63 -16.61 5.54
C THR A 71 14.96 -15.77 4.46
N ARG A 72 15.35 -16.01 3.22
CA ARG A 72 14.74 -15.33 2.13
C ARG A 72 13.24 -15.63 2.06
N THR A 73 12.89 -16.89 2.26
CA THR A 73 11.47 -17.27 2.23
C THR A 73 10.68 -16.58 3.32
N GLY A 74 11.23 -16.53 4.54
CA GLY A 74 10.57 -15.86 5.65
C GLY A 74 10.35 -14.38 5.38
N LYS A 75 11.38 -13.71 4.84
CA LYS A 75 11.27 -12.30 4.51
C LYS A 75 10.23 -12.08 3.43
N SER A 76 10.23 -12.91 2.41
CA SER A 76 9.28 -12.78 1.31
C SER A 76 7.85 -12.98 1.79
N MET A 77 7.63 -13.96 2.65
CA MET A 77 6.30 -14.22 3.18
C MET A 77 5.83 -13.10 4.09
N ALA A 78 6.75 -12.53 4.88
CA ALA A 78 6.39 -11.41 5.74
C ALA A 78 5.95 -10.21 4.91
N ILE A 79 6.68 -9.92 3.84
CA ILE A 79 6.36 -8.80 2.96
C ILE A 79 5.01 -9.01 2.31
N SER A 80 4.77 -10.20 1.77
CA SER A 80 3.53 -10.51 1.10
C SER A 80 2.34 -10.48 2.05
N THR A 81 2.48 -11.10 3.22
CA THR A 81 1.40 -11.14 4.19
C THR A 81 1.04 -9.75 4.69
N PHE A 82 2.06 -8.95 4.95
CA PHE A 82 1.86 -7.60 5.46
C PHE A 82 1.15 -6.73 4.42
N SER A 83 1.62 -6.78 3.18
CA SER A 83 1.02 -5.95 2.14
C SER A 83 -0.40 -6.39 1.83
N ASP A 84 -0.68 -7.70 1.82
CA ASP A 84 -2.02 -8.19 1.59
C ASP A 84 -2.97 -7.77 2.71
N ALA A 85 -2.49 -7.80 3.95
CA ALA A 85 -3.32 -7.40 5.08
C ALA A 85 -3.73 -5.93 4.98
N TRP A 86 -2.81 -5.07 4.56
CA TRP A 86 -3.14 -3.66 4.42
C TRP A 86 -4.06 -3.41 3.24
N GLU A 87 -3.94 -4.18 2.17
CA GLU A 87 -4.88 -4.07 1.07
C GLU A 87 -6.29 -4.43 1.52
N VAL A 88 -6.43 -5.52 2.27
CA VAL A 88 -7.72 -5.94 2.80
C VAL A 88 -8.29 -4.87 3.73
N GLU A 89 -7.45 -4.31 4.58
CA GLU A 89 -7.88 -3.27 5.50
C GLU A 89 -8.37 -2.04 4.74
N CYS A 90 -7.68 -1.69 3.66
CA CYS A 90 -8.10 -0.58 2.81
C CYS A 90 -9.46 -0.84 2.19
N ILE A 91 -9.66 -2.04 1.66
CA ILE A 91 -10.93 -2.40 1.03
C ILE A 91 -12.07 -2.31 2.02
N LYS A 92 -11.85 -2.75 3.25
CA LYS A 92 -12.87 -2.66 4.28
C LYS A 92 -13.22 -1.21 4.59
N ARG A 93 -12.21 -0.34 4.64
CA ARG A 93 -12.44 1.04 5.03
C ARG A 93 -13.17 1.84 3.97
N ILE A 94 -12.96 1.52 2.70
CA ILE A 94 -13.65 2.25 1.65
C ILE A 94 -14.97 1.61 1.27
N GLY A 95 -15.32 0.47 1.87
CA GLY A 95 -16.63 -0.10 1.69
C GLY A 95 -16.85 -0.89 0.44
N LEU A 96 -15.80 -1.46 -0.13
CA LEU A 96 -15.95 -2.29 -1.31
C LEU A 96 -16.41 -3.69 -0.96
#